data_fab6f27a2f0de6e773702ded075cce93
#
_entry.id   fab6f27a2f0de6e773702ded075cce93
#
_cell.length_a   1.000
_cell.length_b   1.000
_cell.length_c   1.000
_cell.angle_alpha   90.00
_cell.angle_beta   90.00
_cell.angle_gamma   90.00
#
_symmetry.space_group_name_H-M   'P 1'
#
loop_
_entity.id
_entity.type
_entity.pdbx_description
1 polymer ?
#
loop_
_entity_poly.entity_id
_entity_poly.type
_entity_poly.pdbx_seq_one_letter_code
_entity_poly.pdbx_strand_id
1 'polypeptide(L)'
;RGAGQPRGHRQQAALKDQLEKSQADHGCVVLMEVATGEIRAIANYTRTKSGDYREWMNYAISESAEPGSTFKLATYMSLLDQHKIDTSSLVDIQHGRYDLINPRNGSVALRIRDAEDAGGIITAKRAFEESSNVGAARLVYEHYHDDPKQFTDKLYSYHLNERDGLQIPGEGYPRIKNPNSRDWNKLQS
;
A
#
# COMPACT_ATOMS: atom_id res chain seq x y z
N ARG A 1 -13.93 39.63 6.88
CA ARG A 1 -14.40 38.26 6.58
C ARG A 1 -13.76 37.86 5.26
N GLY A 2 -12.58 37.23 5.28
CA GLY A 2 -11.91 36.76 4.08
C GLY A 2 -12.73 35.63 3.44
N ALA A 3 -13.12 35.81 2.20
CA ALA A 3 -13.68 34.74 1.41
C ALA A 3 -12.65 33.60 1.33
N GLY A 4 -12.95 32.48 1.98
CA GLY A 4 -12.06 31.32 1.99
C GLY A 4 -11.85 30.86 0.54
N GLN A 5 -10.58 30.72 0.15
CA GLN A 5 -10.25 30.14 -1.16
C GLN A 5 -10.93 28.77 -1.31
N PRO A 6 -11.46 28.44 -2.51
CA PRO A 6 -12.03 27.13 -2.77
C PRO A 6 -11.06 26.01 -2.33
N ARG A 7 -11.58 24.94 -1.75
CA ARG A 7 -10.77 23.85 -1.18
C ARG A 7 -9.72 23.33 -2.17
N GLY A 8 -10.05 23.23 -3.45
CA GLY A 8 -9.12 22.79 -4.51
C GLY A 8 -7.85 23.62 -4.64
N HIS A 9 -7.91 24.94 -4.49
CA HIS A 9 -6.71 25.80 -4.59
C HIS A 9 -5.73 25.59 -3.43
N ARG A 10 -6.20 25.23 -2.24
CA ARG A 10 -5.32 24.95 -1.10
C ARG A 10 -4.53 23.65 -1.29
N GLN A 11 -5.17 22.60 -1.82
CA GLN A 11 -4.49 21.34 -2.14
C GLN A 11 -3.47 21.53 -3.25
N GLN A 12 -3.80 22.27 -4.29
CA GLN A 12 -2.87 22.59 -5.38
C GLN A 12 -1.63 23.32 -4.86
N ALA A 13 -1.82 24.36 -4.03
CA ALA A 13 -0.70 25.09 -3.46
C ALA A 13 0.17 24.21 -2.54
N ALA A 14 -0.45 23.41 -1.67
CA ALA A 14 0.26 22.52 -0.77
C ALA A 14 1.03 21.43 -1.52
N LEU A 15 0.42 20.82 -2.55
CA LEU A 15 1.08 19.84 -3.40
C LEU A 15 2.29 20.44 -4.11
N LYS A 16 2.12 21.61 -4.73
CA LYS A 16 3.21 22.30 -5.45
C LYS A 16 4.39 22.60 -4.52
N ASP A 17 4.13 23.15 -3.35
CA ASP A 17 5.15 23.45 -2.33
C ASP A 17 5.95 22.19 -1.93
N GLN A 18 5.28 21.05 -1.74
CA GLN A 18 5.95 19.79 -1.41
C GLN A 18 6.77 19.23 -2.58
N LEU A 19 6.25 19.31 -3.80
CA LEU A 19 6.98 18.85 -4.99
C LEU A 19 8.22 19.70 -5.26
N GLU A 20 8.14 21.02 -5.06
CA GLU A 20 9.28 21.93 -5.15
C GLU A 20 10.35 21.63 -4.10
N LYS A 21 9.93 21.36 -2.85
CA LYS A 21 10.85 20.99 -1.76
C LYS A 21 11.54 19.65 -1.99
N SER A 22 10.79 18.64 -2.44
CA SER A 22 11.30 17.28 -2.66
C SER A 22 11.99 17.11 -4.01
N GLN A 23 11.86 18.07 -4.92
CA GLN A 23 12.33 17.98 -6.31
C GLN A 23 11.77 16.75 -7.05
N ALA A 24 10.56 16.28 -6.68
CA ALA A 24 9.93 15.13 -7.29
C ALA A 24 9.47 15.41 -8.72
N ASP A 25 9.43 14.39 -9.56
CA ASP A 25 9.04 14.53 -10.97
C ASP A 25 7.55 14.79 -11.12
N HIS A 26 6.73 14.18 -10.28
CA HIS A 26 5.29 14.40 -10.23
C HIS A 26 4.71 14.02 -8.87
N GLY A 27 3.44 14.32 -8.68
CA GLY A 27 2.68 13.90 -7.52
C GLY A 27 1.23 14.28 -7.61
N CYS A 28 0.44 13.68 -6.73
CA CYS A 28 -0.97 13.95 -6.60
C CYS A 28 -1.40 14.06 -5.14
N VAL A 29 -2.55 14.66 -4.92
CA VAL A 29 -3.26 14.64 -3.64
C VAL A 29 -4.75 14.44 -3.87
N VAL A 30 -5.36 13.57 -3.07
CA VAL A 30 -6.80 13.31 -3.06
C VAL A 30 -7.34 13.70 -1.69
N LEU A 31 -8.39 14.50 -1.67
CA LEU A 31 -9.16 14.82 -0.47
C LEU A 31 -10.49 14.08 -0.55
N MET A 32 -10.72 13.16 0.37
CA MET A 32 -11.94 12.38 0.48
C MET A 32 -12.67 12.70 1.79
N GLU A 33 -13.97 12.78 1.75
CA GLU A 33 -14.80 12.88 2.94
C GLU A 33 -15.03 11.47 3.53
N VAL A 34 -14.57 11.25 4.75
CA VAL A 34 -14.62 9.93 5.39
C VAL A 34 -16.05 9.40 5.57
N ALA A 35 -16.99 10.28 5.87
CA ALA A 35 -18.37 9.87 6.16
C ALA A 35 -19.14 9.39 4.91
N THR A 36 -18.80 9.89 3.75
CA THR A 36 -19.56 9.65 2.48
C THR A 36 -18.72 8.90 1.43
N GLY A 37 -17.39 8.89 1.56
CA GLY A 37 -16.48 8.43 0.53
C GLY A 37 -16.36 9.39 -0.66
N GLU A 38 -17.02 10.55 -0.64
CA GLU A 38 -16.97 11.50 -1.74
C GLU A 38 -15.60 12.16 -1.89
N ILE A 39 -15.10 12.19 -3.11
CA ILE A 39 -13.87 12.91 -3.45
C ILE A 39 -14.19 14.41 -3.53
N ARG A 40 -13.63 15.17 -2.62
CA ARG A 40 -13.85 16.63 -2.51
C ARG A 40 -12.85 17.44 -3.31
N ALA A 41 -11.67 16.91 -3.58
CA ALA A 41 -10.68 17.51 -4.46
C ALA A 41 -9.62 16.48 -4.90
N ILE A 42 -9.14 16.66 -6.12
CA ILE A 42 -7.94 16.00 -6.65
C ILE A 42 -7.05 17.08 -7.22
N ALA A 43 -5.75 17.03 -6.94
CA ALA A 43 -4.75 17.87 -7.58
C ALA A 43 -3.59 17.00 -8.07
N ASN A 44 -3.05 17.35 -9.23
CA ASN A 44 -1.95 16.62 -9.86
C ASN A 44 -0.96 17.61 -10.47
N TYR A 45 0.32 17.38 -10.29
CA TYR A 45 1.36 18.20 -10.90
C TYR A 45 2.48 17.32 -11.46
N THR A 46 3.01 17.76 -12.60
CA THR A 46 4.18 17.19 -13.26
C THR A 46 5.25 18.27 -13.39
N ARG A 47 6.50 17.90 -13.13
CA ARG A 47 7.66 18.76 -13.37
C ARG A 47 7.91 18.89 -14.88
N THR A 48 8.01 20.13 -15.35
CA THR A 48 8.34 20.40 -16.74
C THR A 48 9.86 20.37 -16.96
N LYS A 49 10.30 20.40 -18.22
CA LYS A 49 11.72 20.48 -18.56
C LYS A 49 12.40 21.77 -18.03
N SER A 50 11.63 22.84 -17.83
CA SER A 50 12.11 24.09 -17.22
C SER A 50 12.20 24.03 -15.68
N GLY A 51 11.72 22.96 -15.06
CA GLY A 51 11.71 22.79 -13.59
C GLY A 51 10.42 23.28 -12.92
N ASP A 52 9.52 23.95 -13.65
CA ASP A 52 8.22 24.35 -13.14
C ASP A 52 7.28 23.15 -12.99
N TYR A 53 6.21 23.30 -12.17
CA TYR A 53 5.17 22.29 -12.02
C TYR A 53 3.88 22.73 -12.70
N ARG A 54 3.29 21.83 -13.50
CA ARG A 54 2.02 22.06 -14.21
C ARG A 54 1.09 20.87 -14.08
N GLU A 55 -0.20 21.12 -14.11
CA GLU A 55 -1.20 20.07 -14.28
C GLU A 55 -1.02 19.41 -15.64
N TRP A 56 -0.98 18.07 -15.67
CA TRP A 56 -0.81 17.31 -16.89
C TRP A 56 -1.68 16.04 -16.86
N MET A 57 -1.32 15.06 -16.08
CA MET A 57 -1.97 13.75 -16.00
C MET A 57 -2.61 13.59 -14.63
N ASN A 58 -3.75 12.95 -14.55
CA ASN A 58 -4.37 12.61 -13.26
C ASN A 58 -3.73 11.35 -12.69
N TYR A 59 -2.58 11.48 -12.07
CA TYR A 59 -1.83 10.37 -11.47
C TYR A 59 -2.62 9.61 -10.43
N ALA A 60 -3.53 10.28 -9.71
CA ALA A 60 -4.33 9.65 -8.69
C ALA A 60 -5.20 8.49 -9.20
N ILE A 61 -5.55 8.50 -10.50
CA ILE A 61 -6.45 7.50 -11.09
C ILE A 61 -5.85 6.75 -12.28
N SER A 62 -4.83 7.30 -12.93
CA SER A 62 -4.26 6.73 -14.17
C SER A 62 -2.93 6.01 -13.98
N GLU A 63 -2.24 6.24 -12.88
CA GLU A 63 -0.97 5.59 -12.57
C GLU A 63 -1.21 4.39 -11.65
N SER A 64 -0.59 3.26 -11.99
CA SER A 64 -0.55 2.08 -11.15
C SER A 64 0.85 1.94 -10.56
N ALA A 65 0.96 2.02 -9.26
CA ALA A 65 2.21 1.87 -8.53
C ALA A 65 2.06 0.84 -7.40
N GLU A 66 3.17 0.33 -6.91
CA GLU A 66 3.15 -0.49 -5.70
C GLU A 66 2.70 0.36 -4.51
N PRO A 67 1.66 -0.06 -3.77
CA PRO A 67 1.09 0.73 -2.67
C PRO A 67 2.03 0.87 -1.46
N GLY A 68 3.10 0.10 -1.41
CA GLY A 68 4.06 0.11 -0.32
C GLY A 68 3.42 -0.26 1.02
N SER A 69 3.88 0.37 2.08
CA SER A 69 3.42 0.08 3.46
C SER A 69 1.96 0.40 3.74
N THR A 70 1.27 1.16 2.90
CA THR A 70 -0.18 1.37 3.03
C THR A 70 -0.97 0.07 2.83
N PHE A 71 -0.45 -0.87 2.05
CA PHE A 71 -1.07 -2.17 1.83
C PHE A 71 -1.07 -3.07 3.08
N LYS A 72 -0.20 -2.81 4.05
CA LYS A 72 -0.22 -3.53 5.33
C LYS A 72 -1.55 -3.41 6.06
N LEU A 73 -2.29 -2.31 5.87
CA LEU A 73 -3.64 -2.19 6.43
C LEU A 73 -4.54 -3.33 5.95
N ALA A 74 -4.62 -3.56 4.64
CA ALA A 74 -5.42 -4.65 4.07
C ALA A 74 -4.92 -6.04 4.53
N THR A 75 -3.60 -6.18 4.66
CA THR A 75 -2.97 -7.41 5.17
C THR A 75 -3.41 -7.73 6.60
N TYR A 76 -3.27 -6.78 7.52
CA TYR A 76 -3.66 -6.99 8.92
C TYR A 76 -5.18 -7.09 9.09
N MET A 77 -5.97 -6.34 8.33
CA MET A 77 -7.42 -6.51 8.28
C MET A 77 -7.79 -7.93 7.88
N SER A 78 -7.14 -8.51 6.87
CA SER A 78 -7.41 -9.88 6.42
C SER A 78 -7.11 -10.90 7.50
N LEU A 79 -5.99 -10.77 8.19
CA LEU A 79 -5.59 -11.66 9.28
C LEU A 79 -6.54 -11.58 10.49
N LEU A 80 -6.91 -10.36 10.88
CA LEU A 80 -7.80 -10.12 12.03
C LEU A 80 -9.24 -10.58 11.74
N ASP A 81 -9.77 -10.25 10.57
CA ASP A 81 -11.15 -10.55 10.20
C ASP A 81 -11.39 -12.06 9.98
N GLN A 82 -10.35 -12.78 9.57
CA GLN A 82 -10.39 -14.25 9.49
C GLN A 82 -9.97 -14.95 10.82
N HIS A 83 -9.83 -14.20 11.90
CA HIS A 83 -9.45 -14.71 13.21
C HIS A 83 -8.13 -15.53 13.19
N LYS A 84 -7.22 -15.23 12.27
CA LYS A 84 -5.90 -15.86 12.20
C LYS A 84 -4.98 -15.34 13.31
N ILE A 85 -5.14 -14.07 13.64
CA ILE A 85 -4.41 -13.39 14.71
C ILE A 85 -5.37 -12.48 15.50
N ASP A 86 -4.89 -12.01 16.63
CA ASP A 86 -5.41 -10.85 17.35
C ASP A 86 -4.28 -9.82 17.57
N THR A 87 -4.60 -8.70 18.20
CA THR A 87 -3.64 -7.61 18.41
C THR A 87 -2.49 -8.00 19.35
N SER A 88 -2.67 -9.04 20.19
CA SER A 88 -1.68 -9.57 21.14
C SER A 88 -0.87 -10.75 20.59
N SER A 89 -1.26 -11.31 19.45
CA SER A 89 -0.54 -12.40 18.78
C SER A 89 0.92 -12.04 18.57
N LEU A 90 1.82 -12.96 18.89
CA LEU A 90 3.26 -12.72 18.81
C LEU A 90 3.81 -13.07 17.43
N VAL A 91 4.75 -12.30 16.96
CA VAL A 91 5.53 -12.55 15.74
C VAL A 91 7.00 -12.27 16.01
N ASP A 92 7.86 -13.22 15.64
CA ASP A 92 9.31 -13.03 15.70
C ASP A 92 9.78 -12.32 14.43
N ILE A 93 10.14 -11.04 14.54
CA ILE A 93 10.63 -10.23 13.41
C ILE A 93 12.14 -10.35 13.20
N GLN A 94 12.83 -11.19 13.98
CA GLN A 94 14.25 -11.49 13.82
C GLN A 94 15.13 -10.22 13.70
N HIS A 95 14.86 -9.23 14.54
CA HIS A 95 15.54 -7.92 14.50
C HIS A 95 15.47 -7.23 13.11
N GLY A 96 14.30 -7.32 12.47
CA GLY A 96 14.04 -6.70 11.18
C GLY A 96 14.72 -7.38 9.98
N ARG A 97 15.12 -8.67 10.12
CA ARG A 97 15.81 -9.40 9.05
C ARG A 97 15.25 -10.80 8.89
N TYR A 98 14.64 -11.07 7.76
CA TYR A 98 14.10 -12.38 7.46
C TYR A 98 14.45 -12.79 6.02
N ASP A 99 15.03 -13.98 5.89
CA ASP A 99 15.33 -14.59 4.60
C ASP A 99 14.39 -15.79 4.42
N LEU A 100 13.47 -15.69 3.46
CA LEU A 100 12.63 -16.80 3.06
C LEU A 100 13.46 -17.77 2.22
N ILE A 101 13.58 -18.99 2.70
CA ILE A 101 14.39 -20.02 2.05
C ILE A 101 13.53 -20.88 1.12
N ASN A 102 14.00 -21.12 -0.09
CA ASN A 102 13.38 -22.05 -1.01
C ASN A 102 13.62 -23.48 -0.50
N PRO A 103 12.55 -24.22 -0.14
CA PRO A 103 12.69 -25.55 0.44
C PRO A 103 13.24 -26.60 -0.55
N ARG A 104 13.21 -26.32 -1.87
CA ARG A 104 13.67 -27.25 -2.88
C ARG A 104 15.19 -27.28 -3.05
N ASN A 105 15.86 -26.16 -2.84
CA ASN A 105 17.28 -26.03 -3.13
C ASN A 105 18.08 -25.28 -2.06
N GLY A 106 17.45 -24.86 -0.95
CA GLY A 106 18.11 -24.14 0.13
C GLY A 106 18.57 -22.71 -0.20
N SER A 107 18.27 -22.20 -1.39
CA SER A 107 18.62 -20.81 -1.74
C SER A 107 17.69 -19.80 -1.08
N VAL A 108 18.18 -18.58 -0.88
CA VAL A 108 17.33 -17.46 -0.44
C VAL A 108 16.40 -17.08 -1.59
N ALA A 109 15.09 -17.27 -1.38
CA ALA A 109 14.07 -16.92 -2.35
C ALA A 109 13.69 -15.43 -2.26
N LEU A 110 13.64 -14.90 -1.04
CA LEU A 110 13.29 -13.50 -0.79
C LEU A 110 14.01 -13.01 0.48
N ARG A 111 14.54 -11.80 0.42
CA ARG A 111 15.10 -11.10 1.57
C ARG A 111 14.21 -9.96 1.98
N ILE A 112 13.69 -10.04 3.21
CA ILE A 112 12.81 -9.03 3.77
C ILE A 112 13.56 -8.29 4.86
N ARG A 113 13.45 -6.97 4.84
CA ARG A 113 14.15 -6.09 5.79
C ARG A 113 13.19 -5.02 6.28
N ASP A 114 13.26 -4.73 7.56
CA ASP A 114 12.65 -3.56 8.18
C ASP A 114 13.58 -2.36 8.05
N ALA A 115 13.03 -1.17 8.13
CA ALA A 115 13.82 0.07 8.14
C ALA A 115 14.59 0.21 9.46
N GLU A 116 13.99 -0.23 10.55
CA GLU A 116 14.54 -0.14 11.91
C GLU A 116 14.40 -1.48 12.64
N ASP A 117 15.26 -1.70 13.63
CA ASP A 117 15.19 -2.86 14.53
C ASP A 117 14.20 -2.57 15.68
N ALA A 118 13.02 -3.13 15.61
CA ALA A 118 12.01 -3.05 16.68
C ALA A 118 12.09 -4.21 17.69
N GLY A 119 13.15 -5.04 17.63
CA GLY A 119 13.39 -6.17 18.52
C GLY A 119 13.25 -7.55 17.84
N GLY A 120 13.16 -8.61 18.63
CA GLY A 120 13.00 -9.99 18.15
C GLY A 120 11.51 -10.37 18.06
N ILE A 121 10.92 -10.74 19.20
CA ILE A 121 9.51 -11.12 19.28
C ILE A 121 8.68 -9.92 19.75
N ILE A 122 7.70 -9.54 18.94
CA ILE A 122 6.80 -8.42 19.24
C ILE A 122 5.34 -8.81 18.97
N THR A 123 4.40 -8.01 19.43
CA THR A 123 2.97 -8.24 19.13
C THR A 123 2.63 -7.83 17.70
N ALA A 124 1.59 -8.42 17.13
CA ALA A 124 1.04 -8.05 15.82
C ALA A 124 0.69 -6.56 15.77
N LYS A 125 0.11 -6.01 16.87
CA LYS A 125 -0.14 -4.58 17.02
C LYS A 125 1.16 -3.78 16.88
N ARG A 126 2.23 -4.15 17.61
CA ARG A 126 3.52 -3.45 17.54
C ARG A 126 4.15 -3.56 16.16
N ALA A 127 4.09 -4.73 15.53
CA ALA A 127 4.59 -4.94 14.17
C ALA A 127 3.88 -4.04 13.14
N PHE A 128 2.57 -3.81 13.32
CA PHE A 128 1.82 -2.87 12.48
C PHE A 128 2.21 -1.40 12.77
N GLU A 129 2.30 -1.00 14.04
CA GLU A 129 2.69 0.35 14.47
C GLU A 129 4.09 0.74 13.96
N GLU A 130 5.06 -0.18 14.01
CA GLU A 130 6.42 0.00 13.50
C GLU A 130 6.52 -0.19 11.96
N SER A 131 5.40 -0.51 11.32
CA SER A 131 5.41 -0.80 9.88
C SER A 131 6.42 -1.89 9.49
N SER A 132 6.56 -2.93 10.32
CA SER A 132 7.48 -4.04 10.05
C SER A 132 7.09 -4.80 8.78
N ASN A 133 8.01 -4.86 7.83
CA ASN A 133 7.89 -5.71 6.64
C ASN A 133 8.01 -7.18 7.01
N VAL A 134 8.95 -7.49 7.89
CA VAL A 134 9.18 -8.86 8.38
C VAL A 134 7.97 -9.38 9.13
N GLY A 135 7.39 -8.56 10.04
CA GLY A 135 6.19 -8.93 10.77
C GLY A 135 5.00 -9.23 9.86
N ALA A 136 4.71 -8.35 8.91
CA ALA A 136 3.64 -8.55 7.95
C ALA A 136 3.86 -9.81 7.09
N ALA A 137 5.06 -9.98 6.54
CA ALA A 137 5.37 -11.11 5.67
C ALA A 137 5.33 -12.45 6.43
N ARG A 138 5.84 -12.51 7.65
CA ARG A 138 5.80 -13.74 8.46
C ARG A 138 4.40 -14.13 8.85
N LEU A 139 3.57 -13.17 9.29
CA LEU A 139 2.18 -13.44 9.63
C LEU A 139 1.39 -13.94 8.41
N VAL A 140 1.58 -13.34 7.24
CA VAL A 140 0.95 -13.83 6.00
C VAL A 140 1.46 -15.22 5.63
N TYR A 141 2.77 -15.43 5.65
CA TYR A 141 3.35 -16.72 5.32
C TYR A 141 2.85 -17.82 6.27
N GLU A 142 2.88 -17.58 7.57
CA GLU A 142 2.46 -18.54 8.60
C GLU A 142 1.01 -18.98 8.43
N HIS A 143 0.13 -18.06 8.07
CA HIS A 143 -1.32 -18.33 8.05
C HIS A 143 -1.91 -18.66 6.68
N TYR A 144 -1.18 -18.36 5.59
CA TYR A 144 -1.72 -18.50 4.24
C TYR A 144 -0.82 -19.27 3.26
N HIS A 145 0.40 -19.68 3.63
CA HIS A 145 1.31 -20.33 2.68
C HIS A 145 0.76 -21.66 2.13
N ASP A 146 -0.06 -22.39 2.90
CA ASP A 146 -0.69 -23.63 2.44
C ASP A 146 -1.87 -23.39 1.50
N ASP A 147 -2.63 -22.31 1.75
CA ASP A 147 -3.74 -21.91 0.90
C ASP A 147 -3.74 -20.38 0.68
N PRO A 148 -2.87 -19.88 -0.18
CA PRO A 148 -2.77 -18.44 -0.48
C PRO A 148 -4.03 -17.88 -1.14
N LYS A 149 -4.92 -18.74 -1.65
CA LYS A 149 -6.21 -18.32 -2.20
C LYS A 149 -7.09 -17.66 -1.14
N GLN A 150 -7.04 -18.13 0.10
CA GLN A 150 -7.80 -17.50 1.19
C GLN A 150 -7.42 -16.03 1.39
N PHE A 151 -6.12 -15.70 1.29
CA PHE A 151 -5.66 -14.32 1.41
C PHE A 151 -6.14 -13.46 0.23
N THR A 152 -5.94 -13.94 -0.99
CA THR A 152 -6.33 -13.17 -2.19
C THR A 152 -7.85 -13.02 -2.30
N ASP A 153 -8.63 -14.04 -1.97
CA ASP A 153 -10.09 -13.94 -1.93
C ASP A 153 -10.56 -12.91 -0.89
N LYS A 154 -9.84 -12.83 0.24
CA LYS A 154 -10.15 -11.84 1.28
C LYS A 154 -9.84 -10.42 0.81
N LEU A 155 -8.72 -10.19 0.12
CA LEU A 155 -8.42 -8.90 -0.50
C LEU A 155 -9.49 -8.51 -1.54
N TYR A 156 -9.97 -9.48 -2.31
CA TYR A 156 -11.06 -9.26 -3.28
C TYR A 156 -12.38 -8.91 -2.61
N SER A 157 -12.66 -9.48 -1.43
CA SER A 157 -13.85 -9.11 -0.65
C SER A 157 -13.83 -7.66 -0.15
N TYR A 158 -12.67 -7.01 -0.15
CA TYR A 158 -12.52 -5.57 0.12
C TYR A 158 -12.59 -4.72 -1.16
N HIS A 159 -12.96 -5.32 -2.31
CA HIS A 159 -13.03 -4.67 -3.63
C HIS A 159 -11.71 -4.09 -4.14
N LEU A 160 -10.57 -4.53 -3.59
CA LEU A 160 -9.25 -4.02 -3.98
C LEU A 160 -8.81 -4.42 -5.39
N ASN A 161 -9.50 -5.38 -6.02
CA ASN A 161 -9.29 -5.82 -7.40
C ASN A 161 -10.28 -5.22 -8.39
N GLU A 162 -11.12 -4.31 -7.96
CA GLU A 162 -12.16 -3.67 -8.75
C GLU A 162 -11.84 -2.19 -9.00
N ARG A 163 -12.43 -1.63 -10.05
CA ARG A 163 -12.38 -0.19 -10.27
C ARG A 163 -13.34 0.50 -9.31
N ASP A 164 -12.97 1.67 -8.83
CA ASP A 164 -13.83 2.49 -7.95
C ASP A 164 -15.07 3.04 -8.68
N GLY A 165 -15.08 3.00 -10.03
CA GLY A 165 -16.19 3.49 -10.83
C GLY A 165 -16.29 5.01 -10.82
N LEU A 166 -15.16 5.69 -10.72
CA LEU A 166 -15.10 7.14 -10.72
C LEU A 166 -15.65 7.71 -12.04
N GLN A 167 -16.47 8.78 -11.97
CA GLN A 167 -16.98 9.48 -13.15
C GLN A 167 -15.91 10.37 -13.83
N ILE A 168 -14.63 10.00 -13.69
CA ILE A 168 -13.47 10.71 -14.23
C ILE A 168 -12.77 9.78 -15.22
N PRO A 169 -12.52 10.20 -16.47
CA PRO A 169 -11.82 9.37 -17.45
C PRO A 169 -10.39 9.01 -17.02
N GLY A 170 -9.94 7.80 -17.37
CA GLY A 170 -8.56 7.38 -17.18
C GLY A 170 -8.31 6.45 -15.98
N GLU A 171 -9.35 6.03 -15.28
CA GLU A 171 -9.22 5.07 -14.19
C GLU A 171 -8.62 3.73 -14.69
N GLY A 172 -7.51 3.34 -14.08
CA GLY A 172 -6.82 2.07 -14.33
C GLY A 172 -7.53 0.87 -13.73
N TYR A 173 -6.99 -0.33 -14.00
CA TYR A 173 -7.43 -1.57 -13.35
C TYR A 173 -6.44 -1.95 -12.25
N PRO A 174 -6.90 -2.16 -11.01
CA PRO A 174 -6.06 -2.72 -9.95
C PRO A 174 -5.55 -4.11 -10.35
N ARG A 175 -4.31 -4.43 -9.97
CA ARG A 175 -3.74 -5.74 -10.26
C ARG A 175 -3.27 -6.40 -8.97
N ILE A 176 -4.04 -7.35 -8.49
CA ILE A 176 -3.65 -8.25 -7.41
C ILE A 176 -3.47 -9.64 -8.04
N LYS A 177 -2.26 -10.18 -7.93
CA LYS A 177 -1.98 -11.56 -8.34
C LYS A 177 -2.71 -12.53 -7.44
N ASN A 178 -3.11 -13.67 -7.99
CA ASN A 178 -3.73 -14.77 -7.26
C ASN A 178 -3.17 -16.11 -7.76
N PRO A 179 -3.43 -17.23 -7.09
CA PRO A 179 -2.90 -18.55 -7.47
C PRO A 179 -3.22 -19.01 -8.89
N ASN A 180 -4.23 -18.42 -9.54
CA ASN A 180 -4.59 -18.73 -10.95
C ASN A 180 -3.88 -17.81 -11.96
N SER A 181 -3.15 -16.79 -11.49
CA SER A 181 -2.39 -15.88 -12.35
C SER A 181 -1.20 -16.62 -12.97
N ARG A 182 -0.92 -16.39 -14.25
CA ARG A 182 0.19 -17.04 -14.97
C ARG A 182 1.56 -16.76 -14.36
N ASP A 183 1.70 -15.60 -13.75
CA ASP A 183 2.92 -15.09 -13.09
C ASP A 183 2.88 -15.24 -11.57
N TRP A 184 1.98 -16.12 -11.06
CA TRP A 184 1.96 -16.47 -9.65
C TRP A 184 3.20 -17.26 -9.27
N ASN A 185 3.88 -16.80 -8.23
CA ASN A 185 4.98 -17.53 -7.60
C ASN A 185 4.71 -17.66 -6.11
N LYS A 186 4.44 -18.88 -5.65
CA LYS A 186 4.11 -19.19 -4.25
C LYS A 186 5.12 -18.69 -3.21
N LEU A 187 6.36 -18.41 -3.62
CA LEU A 187 7.41 -17.88 -2.74
C LEU A 187 7.52 -16.35 -2.76
N GLN A 188 6.86 -15.68 -3.71
CA GLN A 188 6.98 -14.24 -3.91
C GLN A 188 5.63 -13.50 -3.91
N SER A 189 4.56 -14.23 -3.62
CA SER A 189 3.19 -13.70 -3.70
C SER A 189 2.55 -13.66 -2.35
#